data_8d780a254f0cf1795036087a14958fc5
#
_entry.id   8d780a254f0cf1795036087a14958fc5
#
_cell.length_a   1.000
_cell.length_b   1.000
_cell.length_c   1.000
_cell.angle_alpha   90.00
_cell.angle_beta   90.00
_cell.angle_gamma   90.00
#
_symmetry.space_group_name_H-M   'P 1'
#
loop_
_entity.id
_entity.type
_entity.pdbx_description
1 polymer ?
#
loop_
_entity_poly.entity_id
_entity_poly.type
_entity_poly.pdbx_seq_one_letter_code
_entity_poly.pdbx_strand_id
1 'polypeptide(L)'
;MELSEYGRMEQEEQNYWWHIGRREVLQKVLGKHIPQGQNLDILDMGCGTGINYGWLKNWGRVMGLDTSVEALEYCRNKHVYDELVQTDGTNLSFDSQFDLLTAFDVLEHIQDDVSALRNWYTTLKTNGYVFITVPAYQWLFSAHDKALHHHRRYSAKELKQKFEQAGFNIKFISPFFWFTFPMVVLVRLLTKKSKPKTSYVETPGALGRFLISLSKSEANFLARGDSLPWGSSILVIAQKVER
;
A
#
# COMPACT_ATOMS: atom_id res chain seq x y z
N MET A 1 12.79 -14.73 4.67
CA MET A 1 12.86 -14.12 6.03
C MET A 1 12.42 -15.18 7.01
N GLU A 2 13.02 -15.26 8.21
CA GLU A 2 12.62 -16.28 9.21
C GLU A 2 11.27 -15.90 9.85
N LEU A 3 10.47 -16.91 10.26
CA LEU A 3 9.16 -16.68 10.91
C LEU A 3 9.24 -15.77 12.14
N SER A 4 10.32 -15.84 12.90
CA SER A 4 10.59 -14.97 14.06
C SER A 4 10.69 -13.49 13.69
N GLU A 5 11.17 -13.17 12.49
CA GLU A 5 11.28 -11.80 12.00
C GLU A 5 9.93 -11.20 11.66
N TYR A 6 8.94 -12.01 11.20
CA TYR A 6 7.57 -11.54 10.97
C TYR A 6 6.88 -11.08 12.26
N GLY A 7 7.14 -11.75 13.39
CA GLY A 7 6.62 -11.30 14.69
C GLY A 7 7.15 -9.94 15.11
N ARG A 8 8.45 -9.67 14.87
CA ARG A 8 9.05 -8.35 15.12
C ARG A 8 8.49 -7.30 14.18
N MET A 9 8.39 -7.63 12.89
CA MET A 9 7.84 -6.74 11.87
C MET A 9 6.40 -6.35 12.20
N GLU A 10 5.57 -7.30 12.64
CA GLU A 10 4.19 -7.00 13.09
C GLU A 10 4.15 -6.07 14.30
N GLN A 11 5.04 -6.28 15.30
CA GLN A 11 5.12 -5.37 16.44
C GLN A 11 5.49 -3.95 16.02
N GLU A 12 6.41 -3.81 15.06
CA GLU A 12 6.76 -2.51 14.47
C GLU A 12 5.55 -1.91 13.73
N GLU A 13 4.85 -2.69 12.93
CA GLU A 13 3.63 -2.26 12.22
C GLU A 13 2.50 -1.84 13.16
N GLN A 14 2.37 -2.49 14.32
CA GLN A 14 1.35 -2.14 15.31
C GLN A 14 1.69 -0.88 16.09
N ASN A 15 2.96 -0.64 16.40
CA ASN A 15 3.37 0.36 17.38
C ASN A 15 4.07 1.58 16.80
N TYR A 16 4.68 1.46 15.62
CA TYR A 16 5.39 2.58 15.01
C TYR A 16 4.44 3.58 14.39
N TRP A 17 4.61 4.86 14.73
CA TRP A 17 3.70 5.95 14.35
C TRP A 17 3.39 6.02 12.83
N TRP A 18 4.39 5.69 11.98
CA TRP A 18 4.23 5.74 10.53
C TRP A 18 3.23 4.70 10.03
N HIS A 19 3.32 3.46 10.52
CA HIS A 19 2.37 2.40 10.17
C HIS A 19 0.96 2.69 10.68
N ILE A 20 0.85 3.22 11.92
CA ILE A 20 -0.43 3.64 12.49
C ILE A 20 -1.02 4.77 11.65
N GLY A 21 -0.24 5.81 11.35
CA GLY A 21 -0.68 6.93 10.53
C GLY A 21 -1.09 6.51 9.11
N ARG A 22 -0.34 5.59 8.50
CA ARG A 22 -0.66 5.04 7.19
C ARG A 22 -2.02 4.33 7.21
N ARG A 23 -2.26 3.44 8.17
CA ARG A 23 -3.57 2.76 8.31
C ARG A 23 -4.72 3.74 8.48
N GLU A 24 -4.55 4.79 9.26
CA GLU A 24 -5.57 5.84 9.43
C GLU A 24 -5.91 6.52 8.09
N VAL A 25 -4.89 6.84 7.28
CA VAL A 25 -5.10 7.41 5.94
C VAL A 25 -5.84 6.42 5.05
N LEU A 26 -5.35 5.18 4.96
CA LEU A 26 -5.92 4.16 4.08
C LEU A 26 -7.39 3.87 4.41
N GLN A 27 -7.71 3.65 5.67
CA GLN A 27 -9.08 3.35 6.11
C GLN A 27 -10.06 4.50 5.80
N LYS A 28 -9.67 5.74 6.08
CA LYS A 28 -10.54 6.90 5.84
C LYS A 28 -10.74 7.18 4.36
N VAL A 29 -9.67 7.07 3.57
CA VAL A 29 -9.75 7.27 2.12
C VAL A 29 -10.57 6.16 1.47
N LEU A 30 -10.38 4.90 1.88
CA LEU A 30 -11.22 3.79 1.40
C LEU A 30 -12.69 4.06 1.72
N GLY A 31 -13.01 4.42 2.98
CA GLY A 31 -14.38 4.68 3.43
C GLY A 31 -15.09 5.82 2.72
N LYS A 32 -14.34 6.72 2.08
CA LYS A 32 -14.90 7.82 1.29
C LYS A 32 -15.21 7.40 -0.15
N HIS A 33 -14.34 6.59 -0.75
CA HIS A 33 -14.36 6.35 -2.20
C HIS A 33 -15.01 5.03 -2.59
N ILE A 34 -15.12 4.09 -1.67
CA ILE A 34 -15.74 2.78 -1.91
C ILE A 34 -17.06 2.68 -1.13
N PRO A 35 -18.15 2.22 -1.77
CA PRO A 35 -19.44 2.09 -1.12
C PRO A 35 -19.37 1.19 0.13
N GLN A 36 -19.90 1.68 1.24
CA GLN A 36 -19.99 0.94 2.50
C GLN A 36 -21.24 0.04 2.53
N GLY A 37 -21.21 -0.98 3.41
CA GLY A 37 -22.37 -1.85 3.65
C GLY A 37 -22.51 -3.00 2.65
N GLN A 38 -21.54 -3.19 1.75
CA GLN A 38 -21.44 -4.36 0.87
C GLN A 38 -20.47 -5.37 1.48
N ASN A 39 -20.77 -6.66 1.32
CA ASN A 39 -19.84 -7.74 1.65
C ASN A 39 -18.96 -7.97 0.42
N LEU A 40 -17.82 -7.26 0.35
CA LEU A 40 -16.92 -7.26 -0.81
C LEU A 40 -16.07 -8.52 -0.85
N ASP A 41 -15.80 -9.04 -2.04
CA ASP A 41 -14.69 -9.96 -2.27
C ASP A 41 -13.41 -9.13 -2.46
N ILE A 42 -12.45 -9.28 -1.54
CA ILE A 42 -11.24 -8.45 -1.46
C ILE A 42 -10.01 -9.30 -1.70
N LEU A 43 -9.11 -8.85 -2.58
CA LEU A 43 -7.78 -9.40 -2.76
C LEU A 43 -6.75 -8.45 -2.14
N ASP A 44 -6.05 -8.89 -1.09
CA ASP A 44 -4.95 -8.14 -0.46
C ASP A 44 -3.62 -8.68 -0.95
N MET A 45 -3.01 -7.95 -1.88
CA MET A 45 -1.76 -8.33 -2.55
C MET A 45 -0.54 -7.85 -1.76
N GLY A 46 0.43 -8.75 -1.54
CA GLY A 46 1.56 -8.49 -0.65
C GLY A 46 1.10 -8.43 0.79
N CYS A 47 0.35 -9.44 1.25
CA CYS A 47 -0.32 -9.44 2.55
C CYS A 47 0.65 -9.42 3.76
N GLY A 48 1.91 -9.84 3.57
CA GLY A 48 2.98 -9.76 4.58
C GLY A 48 2.63 -10.39 5.92
N THR A 49 2.62 -9.58 6.98
CA THR A 49 2.24 -10.00 8.34
C THR A 49 0.75 -10.17 8.55
N GLY A 50 -0.08 -9.80 7.58
CA GLY A 50 -1.53 -9.78 7.70
C GLY A 50 -2.09 -8.55 8.45
N ILE A 51 -1.29 -7.52 8.68
CA ILE A 51 -1.71 -6.33 9.46
C ILE A 51 -2.93 -5.62 8.85
N ASN A 52 -3.06 -5.64 7.52
CA ASN A 52 -4.18 -5.01 6.82
C ASN A 52 -5.49 -5.80 6.96
N TYR A 53 -5.44 -7.11 7.13
CA TYR A 53 -6.63 -7.94 7.34
C TYR A 53 -7.48 -7.42 8.50
N GLY A 54 -6.84 -6.94 9.59
CA GLY A 54 -7.54 -6.48 10.80
C GLY A 54 -8.62 -5.42 10.54
N TRP A 55 -8.48 -4.63 9.47
CA TRP A 55 -9.46 -3.63 9.08
C TRP A 55 -10.16 -3.92 7.74
N LEU A 56 -9.51 -4.62 6.79
CA LEU A 56 -10.13 -5.03 5.52
C LEU A 56 -11.31 -5.97 5.73
N LYS A 57 -11.24 -6.89 6.70
CA LYS A 57 -12.33 -7.80 7.06
C LYS A 57 -13.65 -7.12 7.41
N ASN A 58 -13.62 -5.84 7.79
CA ASN A 58 -14.84 -5.07 8.05
C ASN A 58 -15.59 -4.68 6.77
N TRP A 59 -14.96 -4.88 5.60
CA TRP A 59 -15.52 -4.59 4.29
C TRP A 59 -16.01 -5.84 3.56
N GLY A 60 -15.56 -7.02 3.96
CA GLY A 60 -15.98 -8.28 3.37
C GLY A 60 -14.99 -9.41 3.56
N ARG A 61 -15.08 -10.41 2.67
CA ARG A 61 -14.20 -11.55 2.62
C ARG A 61 -12.85 -11.14 2.03
N VAL A 62 -11.74 -11.53 2.68
CA VAL A 62 -10.40 -11.12 2.27
C VAL A 62 -9.54 -12.33 1.94
N MET A 63 -9.07 -12.42 0.70
CA MET A 63 -8.02 -13.34 0.27
C MET A 63 -6.67 -12.61 0.36
N GLY A 64 -5.71 -13.22 1.07
CA GLY A 64 -4.33 -12.72 1.16
C GLY A 64 -3.43 -13.39 0.13
N LEU A 65 -2.54 -12.61 -0.47
CA LEU A 65 -1.62 -13.07 -1.49
C LEU A 65 -0.21 -12.54 -1.20
N ASP A 66 0.79 -13.44 -1.23
CA ASP A 66 2.20 -13.06 -1.05
C ASP A 66 3.11 -14.00 -1.85
N THR A 67 4.32 -13.54 -2.15
CA THR A 67 5.38 -14.37 -2.75
C THR A 67 6.07 -15.26 -1.72
N SER A 68 6.13 -14.82 -0.45
CA SER A 68 6.84 -15.49 0.63
C SER A 68 5.96 -16.56 1.28
N VAL A 69 6.44 -17.79 1.24
CA VAL A 69 5.83 -18.94 1.95
C VAL A 69 5.77 -18.64 3.44
N GLU A 70 6.82 -18.04 4.00
CA GLU A 70 6.93 -17.72 5.42
C GLU A 70 5.90 -16.65 5.85
N ALA A 71 5.63 -15.64 5.00
CA ALA A 71 4.56 -14.68 5.23
C ALA A 71 3.20 -15.38 5.33
N LEU A 72 2.92 -16.26 4.37
CA LEU A 72 1.67 -17.03 4.34
C LEU A 72 1.54 -17.98 5.52
N GLU A 73 2.62 -18.66 5.93
CA GLU A 73 2.64 -19.50 7.13
C GLU A 73 2.37 -18.67 8.40
N TYR A 74 2.99 -17.49 8.49
CA TYR A 74 2.74 -16.57 9.60
C TYR A 74 1.27 -16.19 9.69
N CYS A 75 0.65 -15.83 8.57
CA CYS A 75 -0.77 -15.51 8.50
C CYS A 75 -1.67 -16.73 8.83
N ARG A 76 -1.32 -17.94 8.35
CA ARG A 76 -2.05 -19.17 8.68
C ARG A 76 -2.03 -19.46 10.17
N ASN A 77 -0.87 -19.35 10.81
CA ASN A 77 -0.71 -19.58 12.24
C ASN A 77 -1.51 -18.60 13.09
N LYS A 78 -1.80 -17.42 12.58
CA LYS A 78 -2.63 -16.39 13.23
C LYS A 78 -4.11 -16.50 12.87
N HIS A 79 -4.49 -17.40 11.97
CA HIS A 79 -5.85 -17.53 11.46
C HIS A 79 -6.41 -16.21 10.91
N VAL A 80 -5.57 -15.43 10.23
CA VAL A 80 -5.96 -14.25 9.49
C VAL A 80 -6.12 -14.61 8.00
N TYR A 81 -6.99 -13.91 7.30
CA TYR A 81 -7.49 -14.18 5.95
C TYR A 81 -8.40 -15.40 5.83
N ASP A 82 -9.40 -15.26 4.97
CA ASP A 82 -10.34 -16.34 4.62
C ASP A 82 -9.67 -17.36 3.69
N GLU A 83 -8.72 -16.89 2.88
CA GLU A 83 -7.92 -17.69 1.96
C GLU A 83 -6.54 -17.07 1.77
N LEU A 84 -5.51 -17.92 1.54
CA LEU A 84 -4.12 -17.50 1.34
C LEU A 84 -3.53 -18.21 0.14
N VAL A 85 -2.99 -17.44 -0.81
CA VAL A 85 -2.43 -17.94 -2.07
C VAL A 85 -1.00 -17.43 -2.26
N GLN A 86 -0.09 -18.34 -2.65
CA GLN A 86 1.28 -18.00 -3.01
C GLN A 86 1.36 -17.66 -4.50
N THR A 87 1.70 -16.42 -4.82
CA THR A 87 1.97 -15.97 -6.19
C THR A 87 2.75 -14.66 -6.18
N ASP A 88 3.39 -14.34 -7.29
CA ASP A 88 4.16 -13.09 -7.47
C ASP A 88 3.29 -11.87 -7.84
N GLY A 89 1.97 -12.08 -7.97
CA GLY A 89 1.03 -11.01 -8.29
C GLY A 89 1.10 -10.50 -9.75
N THR A 90 1.96 -11.07 -10.58
CA THR A 90 2.13 -10.62 -11.98
C THR A 90 1.27 -11.41 -12.96
N ASN A 91 0.94 -12.66 -12.65
CA ASN A 91 0.14 -13.53 -13.49
C ASN A 91 -0.92 -14.26 -12.64
N LEU A 92 -1.96 -13.54 -12.30
CA LEU A 92 -3.07 -14.07 -11.50
C LEU A 92 -4.03 -14.85 -12.41
N SER A 93 -4.40 -16.04 -11.98
CA SER A 93 -5.38 -16.90 -12.67
C SER A 93 -6.84 -16.62 -12.25
N PHE A 94 -7.08 -15.47 -11.65
CA PHE A 94 -8.43 -15.02 -11.26
C PHE A 94 -9.02 -14.16 -12.39
N ASP A 95 -10.27 -14.38 -12.74
CA ASP A 95 -10.97 -13.55 -13.71
C ASP A 95 -12.29 -13.03 -13.12
N SER A 96 -12.41 -11.70 -13.05
CA SER A 96 -13.61 -10.99 -12.62
C SER A 96 -14.19 -11.48 -11.27
N GLN A 97 -13.32 -11.74 -10.29
CA GLN A 97 -13.73 -12.33 -9.02
C GLN A 97 -13.80 -11.32 -7.85
N PHE A 98 -13.04 -10.23 -7.90
CA PHE A 98 -12.90 -9.34 -6.75
C PHE A 98 -13.59 -7.99 -6.98
N ASP A 99 -14.21 -7.47 -5.93
CA ASP A 99 -14.77 -6.12 -5.89
C ASP A 99 -13.71 -5.07 -5.57
N LEU A 100 -12.69 -5.48 -4.79
CA LEU A 100 -11.58 -4.64 -4.37
C LEU A 100 -10.26 -5.40 -4.42
N LEU A 101 -9.25 -4.81 -5.04
CA LEU A 101 -7.85 -5.23 -4.94
C LEU A 101 -7.08 -4.17 -4.17
N THR A 102 -6.39 -4.58 -3.09
CA THR A 102 -5.45 -3.73 -2.36
C THR A 102 -4.01 -4.17 -2.61
N ALA A 103 -3.08 -3.21 -2.80
CA ALA A 103 -1.66 -3.49 -2.97
C ALA A 103 -0.84 -2.32 -2.36
N PHE A 104 -0.44 -2.46 -1.10
CA PHE A 104 0.21 -1.39 -0.36
C PHE A 104 1.74 -1.57 -0.33
N ASP A 105 2.45 -0.72 -1.09
CA ASP A 105 3.89 -0.78 -1.32
C ASP A 105 4.31 -2.13 -1.94
N VAL A 106 3.65 -2.49 -3.04
CA VAL A 106 3.88 -3.73 -3.81
C VAL A 106 4.34 -3.43 -5.24
N LEU A 107 3.72 -2.46 -5.93
CA LEU A 107 3.92 -2.22 -7.36
C LEU A 107 5.38 -1.84 -7.69
N GLU A 108 6.08 -1.18 -6.78
CA GLU A 108 7.50 -0.81 -6.92
C GLU A 108 8.46 -2.00 -6.95
N HIS A 109 8.02 -3.16 -6.48
CA HIS A 109 8.77 -4.42 -6.51
C HIS A 109 8.57 -5.19 -7.82
N ILE A 110 7.60 -4.81 -8.65
CA ILE A 110 7.29 -5.48 -9.90
C ILE A 110 8.02 -4.78 -11.05
N GLN A 111 8.82 -5.55 -11.82
CA GLN A 111 9.62 -4.98 -12.91
C GLN A 111 8.73 -4.49 -14.06
N ASP A 112 7.76 -5.27 -14.50
CA ASP A 112 6.75 -4.86 -15.49
C ASP A 112 5.45 -4.48 -14.80
N ASP A 113 5.42 -3.25 -14.28
CA ASP A 113 4.31 -2.72 -13.52
C ASP A 113 3.04 -2.48 -14.36
N VAL A 114 3.19 -2.17 -15.66
CA VAL A 114 2.02 -1.98 -16.56
C VAL A 114 1.35 -3.32 -16.85
N SER A 115 2.12 -4.39 -17.08
CA SER A 115 1.56 -5.73 -17.27
C SER A 115 0.88 -6.23 -15.99
N ALA A 116 1.47 -5.98 -14.82
CA ALA A 116 0.83 -6.27 -13.53
C ALA A 116 -0.50 -5.54 -13.39
N LEU A 117 -0.55 -4.23 -13.66
CA LEU A 117 -1.80 -3.45 -13.60
C LEU A 117 -2.86 -3.97 -14.57
N ARG A 118 -2.49 -4.43 -15.77
CA ARG A 118 -3.44 -5.06 -16.72
C ARG A 118 -3.98 -6.38 -16.18
N ASN A 119 -3.13 -7.20 -15.57
CA ASN A 119 -3.57 -8.43 -14.95
C ASN A 119 -4.49 -8.16 -13.75
N TRP A 120 -4.17 -7.16 -12.90
CA TRP A 120 -5.05 -6.72 -11.81
C TRP A 120 -6.40 -6.21 -12.32
N TYR A 121 -6.41 -5.56 -13.49
CA TYR A 121 -7.65 -5.13 -14.14
C TYR A 121 -8.54 -6.33 -14.51
N THR A 122 -8.00 -7.42 -15.07
CA THR A 122 -8.79 -8.61 -15.41
C THR A 122 -9.34 -9.31 -14.16
N THR A 123 -8.60 -9.31 -13.06
CA THR A 123 -8.95 -9.91 -11.78
C THR A 123 -10.19 -9.28 -11.13
N LEU A 124 -10.41 -8.00 -11.37
CA LEU A 124 -11.54 -7.25 -10.81
C LEU A 124 -12.84 -7.50 -11.58
N LYS A 125 -13.95 -7.54 -10.84
CA LYS A 125 -15.32 -7.45 -11.40
C LYS A 125 -15.52 -6.12 -12.12
N THR A 126 -16.52 -6.05 -13.01
CA THR A 126 -16.99 -4.77 -13.57
C THR A 126 -17.37 -3.82 -12.43
N ASN A 127 -16.92 -2.57 -12.52
CA ASN A 127 -17.01 -1.56 -11.46
C ASN A 127 -16.20 -1.85 -10.18
N GLY A 128 -15.38 -2.90 -10.15
CA GLY A 128 -14.45 -3.18 -9.07
C GLY A 128 -13.34 -2.12 -8.96
N TYR A 129 -12.76 -2.03 -7.79
CA TYR A 129 -11.77 -1.00 -7.44
C TYR A 129 -10.40 -1.60 -7.20
N VAL A 130 -9.37 -0.82 -7.51
CA VAL A 130 -8.00 -1.07 -7.07
C VAL A 130 -7.57 0.08 -6.16
N PHE A 131 -6.97 -0.25 -5.02
CA PHE A 131 -6.44 0.71 -4.05
C PHE A 131 -5.00 0.38 -3.72
N ILE A 132 -4.08 1.25 -4.10
CA ILE A 132 -2.65 1.02 -3.89
C ILE A 132 -1.96 2.18 -3.18
N THR A 133 -0.80 1.88 -2.58
CA THR A 133 0.21 2.89 -2.24
C THR A 133 1.55 2.52 -2.88
N VAL A 134 2.34 3.56 -3.18
CA VAL A 134 3.71 3.42 -3.68
C VAL A 134 4.59 4.55 -3.13
N PRO A 135 5.92 4.36 -3.05
CA PRO A 135 6.84 5.41 -2.69
C PRO A 135 6.90 6.53 -3.76
N ALA A 136 6.91 7.78 -3.29
CA ALA A 136 6.88 8.95 -4.16
C ALA A 136 8.28 9.34 -4.64
N TYR A 137 8.34 9.89 -5.86
CA TYR A 137 9.43 10.60 -6.52
C TYR A 137 10.71 9.81 -6.75
N GLN A 138 11.01 9.50 -8.00
CA GLN A 138 12.20 8.78 -8.44
C GLN A 138 13.52 9.44 -7.97
N TRP A 139 13.56 10.76 -7.86
CA TRP A 139 14.76 11.48 -7.40
C TRP A 139 15.09 11.25 -5.91
N LEU A 140 14.15 10.72 -5.11
CA LEU A 140 14.35 10.26 -3.73
C LEU A 140 14.86 8.81 -3.63
N PHE A 141 15.00 8.12 -4.76
CA PHE A 141 15.51 6.75 -4.76
C PHE A 141 16.91 6.68 -4.14
N SER A 142 17.11 5.80 -3.19
CA SER A 142 18.32 5.78 -2.35
C SER A 142 18.75 4.36 -1.96
N ALA A 143 19.76 4.26 -1.11
CA ALA A 143 20.23 3.00 -0.56
C ALA A 143 19.15 2.20 0.20
N HIS A 144 18.19 2.89 0.80
CA HIS A 144 17.06 2.25 1.47
C HIS A 144 16.16 1.50 0.47
N ASP A 145 15.84 2.12 -0.66
CA ASP A 145 15.02 1.48 -1.70
C ASP A 145 15.71 0.24 -2.26
N LYS A 146 17.04 0.32 -2.45
CA LYS A 146 17.87 -0.83 -2.86
C LYS A 146 17.84 -1.95 -1.82
N ALA A 147 17.86 -1.62 -0.53
CA ALA A 147 17.78 -2.60 0.55
C ALA A 147 16.42 -3.29 0.61
N LEU A 148 15.37 -2.62 0.17
CA LEU A 148 14.01 -3.14 0.05
C LEU A 148 13.75 -3.79 -1.31
N HIS A 149 14.74 -3.87 -2.21
CA HIS A 149 14.61 -4.41 -3.57
C HIS A 149 13.56 -3.67 -4.43
N HIS A 150 13.36 -2.36 -4.21
CA HIS A 150 12.51 -1.55 -5.07
C HIS A 150 13.18 -1.37 -6.44
N HIS A 151 12.41 -1.46 -7.50
CA HIS A 151 12.86 -1.11 -8.85
C HIS A 151 12.76 0.39 -9.09
N ARG A 152 11.74 1.06 -8.51
CA ARG A 152 11.44 2.47 -8.78
C ARG A 152 10.62 3.14 -7.69
N ARG A 153 10.48 4.46 -7.84
CA ARG A 153 9.51 5.31 -7.17
C ARG A 153 8.69 6.05 -8.22
N TYR A 154 7.54 6.56 -7.87
CA TYR A 154 6.58 7.10 -8.82
C TYR A 154 6.27 8.57 -8.61
N SER A 155 5.86 9.26 -9.67
CA SER A 155 5.11 10.51 -9.60
C SER A 155 3.61 10.24 -9.81
N ALA A 156 2.74 11.12 -9.28
CA ALA A 156 1.30 10.98 -9.48
C ALA A 156 0.92 11.02 -10.98
N LYS A 157 1.62 11.83 -11.78
CA LYS A 157 1.42 11.91 -13.23
C LYS A 157 1.75 10.59 -13.94
N GLU A 158 2.89 9.99 -13.59
CA GLU A 158 3.32 8.70 -14.14
C GLU A 158 2.36 7.58 -13.77
N LEU A 159 1.96 7.48 -12.49
CA LEU A 159 0.98 6.50 -12.04
C LEU A 159 -0.35 6.64 -12.79
N LYS A 160 -0.86 7.86 -12.91
CA LYS A 160 -2.08 8.12 -13.67
C LYS A 160 -1.98 7.55 -15.09
N GLN A 161 -0.89 7.84 -15.80
CA GLN A 161 -0.68 7.32 -17.16
C GLN A 161 -0.64 5.79 -17.22
N LYS A 162 0.07 5.14 -16.27
CA LYS A 162 0.15 3.67 -16.22
C LYS A 162 -1.21 3.02 -15.94
N PHE A 163 -1.99 3.58 -15.03
CA PHE A 163 -3.34 3.10 -14.72
C PHE A 163 -4.28 3.26 -15.93
N GLU A 164 -4.24 4.41 -16.61
CA GLU A 164 -5.03 4.65 -17.81
C GLU A 164 -4.63 3.71 -18.97
N GLN A 165 -3.32 3.44 -19.14
CA GLN A 165 -2.82 2.45 -20.11
C GLN A 165 -3.25 1.02 -19.79
N ALA A 166 -3.44 0.69 -18.52
CA ALA A 166 -3.97 -0.60 -18.07
C ALA A 166 -5.51 -0.70 -18.19
N GLY A 167 -6.20 0.41 -18.48
CA GLY A 167 -7.65 0.45 -18.66
C GLY A 167 -8.45 1.02 -17.51
N PHE A 168 -7.80 1.38 -16.42
CA PHE A 168 -8.46 1.93 -15.23
C PHE A 168 -8.90 3.38 -15.40
N ASN A 169 -10.00 3.73 -14.73
CA ASN A 169 -10.42 5.10 -14.50
C ASN A 169 -10.01 5.55 -13.09
N ILE A 170 -9.16 6.57 -12.99
CA ILE A 170 -8.72 7.12 -11.70
C ILE A 170 -9.90 7.82 -11.02
N LYS A 171 -10.20 7.39 -9.80
CA LYS A 171 -11.20 8.02 -8.92
C LYS A 171 -10.56 9.00 -7.95
N PHE A 172 -9.38 8.65 -7.43
CA PHE A 172 -8.63 9.50 -6.55
C PHE A 172 -7.13 9.20 -6.66
N ILE A 173 -6.31 10.23 -6.65
CA ILE A 173 -4.85 10.10 -6.56
C ILE A 173 -4.33 11.28 -5.75
N SER A 174 -3.50 10.99 -4.75
CA SER A 174 -2.87 12.00 -3.91
C SER A 174 -1.55 11.53 -3.34
N PRO A 175 -0.53 12.38 -3.29
CA PRO A 175 0.55 12.21 -2.33
C PRO A 175 0.00 12.22 -0.91
N PHE A 176 0.72 11.58 0.03
CA PHE A 176 0.42 11.63 1.46
C PHE A 176 1.71 11.56 2.31
N PHE A 177 1.58 11.79 3.63
CA PHE A 177 2.71 12.08 4.52
C PHE A 177 3.44 13.37 4.15
N TRP A 178 2.65 14.43 3.91
CA TRP A 178 3.15 15.73 3.50
C TRP A 178 4.03 16.40 4.57
N PHE A 179 3.67 16.26 5.84
CA PHE A 179 4.35 16.90 6.96
C PHE A 179 5.74 16.30 7.25
N THR A 180 5.96 15.02 6.93
CA THR A 180 7.28 14.38 7.04
C THR A 180 8.13 14.53 5.79
N PHE A 181 7.54 14.94 4.69
CA PHE A 181 8.22 15.01 3.39
C PHE A 181 9.52 15.84 3.43
N PRO A 182 9.59 17.06 4.03
CA PRO A 182 10.84 17.80 4.11
C PRO A 182 11.95 17.04 4.84
N MET A 183 11.61 16.35 5.93
CA MET A 183 12.56 15.52 6.69
C MET A 183 13.03 14.34 5.82
N VAL A 184 12.11 13.65 5.16
CA VAL A 184 12.44 12.55 4.25
C VAL A 184 13.38 13.01 3.14
N VAL A 185 13.11 14.16 2.52
CA VAL A 185 14.00 14.76 1.50
C VAL A 185 15.40 14.97 2.07
N LEU A 186 15.52 15.61 3.22
CA LEU A 186 16.81 15.90 3.85
C LEU A 186 17.59 14.59 4.12
N VAL A 187 16.95 13.63 4.78
CA VAL A 187 17.57 12.33 5.10
C VAL A 187 18.00 11.60 3.83
N ARG A 188 17.14 11.56 2.80
CA ARG A 188 17.44 10.86 1.54
C ARG A 188 18.59 11.50 0.78
N LEU A 189 18.68 12.83 0.75
CA LEU A 189 19.80 13.54 0.11
C LEU A 189 21.12 13.26 0.84
N LEU A 190 21.12 13.27 2.17
CA LEU A 190 22.30 13.00 2.99
C LEU A 190 22.75 11.52 2.92
N THR A 191 21.81 10.59 2.80
CA THR A 191 22.09 9.14 2.81
C THR A 191 22.19 8.50 1.43
N LYS A 192 22.09 9.28 0.35
CA LYS A 192 22.05 8.78 -1.03
C LYS A 192 23.24 7.86 -1.39
N LYS A 193 24.42 8.12 -0.83
CA LYS A 193 25.67 7.34 -1.04
C LYS A 193 25.96 6.34 0.08
N SER A 194 25.08 6.19 1.05
CA SER A 194 25.27 5.25 2.18
C SER A 194 25.16 3.79 1.73
N LYS A 195 25.69 2.85 2.52
CA LYS A 195 25.43 1.43 2.32
C LYS A 195 23.93 1.15 2.51
N PRO A 196 23.35 0.19 1.76
CA PRO A 196 21.95 -0.21 1.95
C PRO A 196 21.68 -0.59 3.41
N LYS A 197 20.72 0.07 4.03
CA LYS A 197 20.29 -0.20 5.39
C LYS A 197 18.83 0.18 5.56
N THR A 198 18.05 -0.76 6.09
CA THR A 198 16.73 -0.46 6.63
C THR A 198 16.91 -0.05 8.09
N SER A 199 16.39 1.07 8.49
CA SER A 199 16.40 1.51 9.89
C SER A 199 15.11 2.24 10.19
N TYR A 200 14.41 1.75 11.20
CA TYR A 200 13.35 2.51 11.84
C TYR A 200 13.99 3.45 12.85
N VAL A 201 13.57 4.71 12.84
CA VAL A 201 14.01 5.68 13.83
C VAL A 201 13.06 5.57 15.02
N GLU A 202 13.55 5.07 16.15
CA GLU A 202 12.78 5.08 17.38
C GLU A 202 12.30 6.50 17.68
N THR A 203 11.00 6.65 17.81
CA THR A 203 10.37 7.96 18.01
C THR A 203 9.89 8.08 19.45
N PRO A 204 10.30 9.11 20.19
CA PRO A 204 9.81 9.34 21.55
C PRO A 204 8.28 9.32 21.61
N GLY A 205 7.69 8.71 22.64
CA GLY A 205 6.25 8.47 22.73
C GLY A 205 5.39 9.73 22.56
N ALA A 206 5.82 10.90 23.05
CA ALA A 206 5.12 12.16 22.86
C ALA A 206 5.17 12.63 21.40
N LEU A 207 6.35 12.55 20.76
CA LEU A 207 6.50 12.90 19.34
C LEU A 207 5.72 11.92 18.45
N GLY A 208 5.76 10.60 18.75
CA GLY A 208 4.99 9.61 18.02
C GLY A 208 3.48 9.90 18.05
N ARG A 209 2.93 10.23 19.23
CA ARG A 209 1.51 10.63 19.36
C ARG A 209 1.19 11.89 18.57
N PHE A 210 2.07 12.87 18.56
CA PHE A 210 1.89 14.09 17.77
C PHE A 210 1.88 13.78 16.27
N LEU A 211 2.82 12.96 15.77
CA LEU A 211 2.87 12.55 14.36
C LEU A 211 1.63 11.74 13.96
N ILE A 212 1.11 10.86 14.82
CA ILE A 212 -0.16 10.15 14.60
C ILE A 212 -1.32 11.17 14.50
N SER A 213 -1.35 12.19 15.34
CA SER A 213 -2.39 13.23 15.28
C SER A 213 -2.34 14.00 13.96
N LEU A 214 -1.15 14.33 13.46
CA LEU A 214 -0.98 14.95 12.14
C LEU A 214 -1.44 14.00 11.02
N SER A 215 -1.12 12.70 11.10
CA SER A 215 -1.60 11.70 10.12
C SER A 215 -3.13 11.60 10.12
N LYS A 216 -3.78 11.66 11.29
CA LYS A 216 -5.25 11.70 11.39
C LYS A 216 -5.86 12.94 10.75
N SER A 217 -5.21 14.08 10.93
CA SER A 217 -5.61 15.35 10.29
C SER A 217 -5.50 15.27 8.77
N GLU A 218 -4.39 14.73 8.28
CA GLU A 218 -4.15 14.47 6.86
C GLU A 218 -5.18 13.48 6.29
N ALA A 219 -5.45 12.39 7.01
CA ALA A 219 -6.46 11.41 6.62
C ALA A 219 -7.87 12.03 6.47
N ASN A 220 -8.24 12.95 7.38
CA ASN A 220 -9.50 13.69 7.29
C ASN A 220 -9.53 14.63 6.09
N PHE A 221 -8.41 15.27 5.75
CA PHE A 221 -8.29 16.13 4.57
C PHE A 221 -8.48 15.34 3.29
N LEU A 222 -7.72 14.23 3.14
CA LEU A 222 -7.80 13.35 1.97
C LEU A 222 -9.20 12.71 1.83
N ALA A 223 -9.85 12.36 2.94
CA ALA A 223 -11.20 11.81 2.94
C ALA A 223 -12.29 12.81 2.53
N ARG A 224 -12.00 14.12 2.43
CA ARG A 224 -12.90 15.11 1.80
C ARG A 224 -12.87 15.02 0.27
N GLY A 225 -11.85 14.36 -0.29
CA GLY A 225 -11.59 14.30 -1.73
C GLY A 225 -10.55 15.33 -2.19
N ASP A 226 -9.91 16.04 -1.25
CA ASP A 226 -8.85 16.97 -1.54
C ASP A 226 -7.52 16.23 -1.74
N SER A 227 -6.67 16.71 -2.66
CA SER A 227 -5.35 16.14 -2.94
C SER A 227 -4.26 17.03 -2.37
N LEU A 228 -3.20 16.42 -1.86
CA LEU A 228 -2.01 17.11 -1.36
C LEU A 228 -1.01 17.39 -2.48
N PRO A 229 -0.27 18.51 -2.42
CA PRO A 229 0.69 18.87 -3.47
C PRO A 229 1.96 18.04 -3.46
N TRP A 230 2.33 17.47 -2.31
CA TRP A 230 3.51 16.61 -2.12
C TRP A 230 3.32 15.66 -0.93
N GLY A 231 4.17 14.64 -0.86
CA GLY A 231 4.21 13.66 0.22
C GLY A 231 5.29 12.61 -0.07
N SER A 232 5.66 11.82 0.92
CA SER A 232 6.69 10.79 0.76
C SER A 232 6.18 9.51 0.07
N SER A 233 4.86 9.34 0.01
CA SER A 233 4.16 8.24 -0.65
C SER A 233 3.00 8.77 -1.47
N ILE A 234 2.49 7.97 -2.42
CA ILE A 234 1.31 8.28 -3.23
C ILE A 234 0.30 7.17 -3.04
N LEU A 235 -0.96 7.52 -2.88
CA LEU A 235 -2.08 6.60 -2.92
C LEU A 235 -2.90 6.79 -4.19
N VAL A 236 -3.47 5.70 -4.71
CA VAL A 236 -4.34 5.70 -5.89
C VAL A 236 -5.55 4.83 -5.60
N ILE A 237 -6.73 5.35 -5.87
CA ILE A 237 -7.95 4.57 -6.05
C ILE A 237 -8.38 4.70 -7.51
N ALA A 238 -8.54 3.57 -8.18
CA ALA A 238 -9.01 3.52 -9.55
C ALA A 238 -10.08 2.44 -9.72
N GLN A 239 -10.88 2.54 -10.75
CA GLN A 239 -12.01 1.65 -10.98
C GLN A 239 -11.90 1.00 -12.37
N LYS A 240 -12.22 -0.28 -12.44
CA LYS A 240 -12.51 -0.98 -13.69
C LYS A 240 -13.87 -0.52 -14.20
N VAL A 241 -13.90 0.09 -15.37
CA VAL A 241 -15.14 0.52 -16.02
C VAL A 241 -15.44 -0.38 -17.21
N GLU A 242 -16.71 -0.61 -17.49
CA GLU A 242 -17.12 -1.24 -18.76
C GLU A 242 -16.65 -0.38 -19.94
N ARG A 243 -16.05 -1.04 -20.91
CA ARG A 243 -15.75 -0.43 -22.22
C ARG A 243 -16.83 -0.75 -23.22
#